data_e67a2ba4ee3baf5891e6c1eb7118f739
#
_entry.id   e67a2ba4ee3baf5891e6c1eb7118f739
#
_cell.length_a   1.000
_cell.length_b   1.000
_cell.length_c   1.000
_cell.angle_alpha   90.00
_cell.angle_beta   90.00
_cell.angle_gamma   90.00
#
_symmetry.space_group_name_H-M   'P 1'
#
loop_
_entity.id
_entity.type
_entity.pdbx_description
1 polymer ?
#
loop_
_entity_poly.entity_id
_entity_poly.type
_entity_poly.pdbx_seq_one_letter_code
_entity_poly.pdbx_strand_id
1 'polypeptide(L)'
;MKLSEHLENYLSSKPLRISTKDTYRRTFKVLGLLDMDIEDFSIDDAFSRIQKIPNHNTRRTHSIVLRAVLGERPGFKLLPITATLPKHWDLPDEETLRWAVEQSRWWKILYLCMYAGLRVGEACAIRPTDLKGNRLIVQRQISQHGILQPAKTVGSVVVPDWLGEFIKNMDANEWWEEGKPSLRLTNHCFKLSKKTGVKVTPHLLRHWYATHLIKATHNPELVRRQLRHARLDTTLQVYAQVESTDLDALVNAAFK
;
A
#
# COMPACT_ATOMS: atom_id res chain seq x y z
N MET A 1 -11.55 -5.24 34.69
CA MET A 1 -12.00 -5.24 33.25
C MET A 1 -10.85 -5.71 32.38
N LYS A 2 -11.10 -6.68 31.52
CA LYS A 2 -10.07 -7.18 30.59
C LYS A 2 -9.73 -6.13 29.52
N LEU A 3 -8.45 -6.10 29.10
CA LEU A 3 -8.01 -5.22 28.01
C LEU A 3 -8.68 -5.55 26.67
N SER A 4 -9.09 -6.79 26.44
CA SER A 4 -9.92 -7.17 25.29
C SER A 4 -11.27 -6.46 25.29
N GLU A 5 -11.96 -6.39 26.41
CA GLU A 5 -13.24 -5.70 26.56
C GLU A 5 -13.07 -4.19 26.36
N HIS A 6 -12.04 -3.60 27.00
CA HIS A 6 -11.71 -2.18 26.82
C HIS A 6 -11.42 -1.84 25.35
N LEU A 7 -10.68 -2.70 24.65
CA LEU A 7 -10.39 -2.55 23.22
C LEU A 7 -11.69 -2.56 22.39
N GLU A 8 -12.58 -3.53 22.59
CA GLU A 8 -13.82 -3.60 21.80
C GLU A 8 -14.75 -2.42 22.08
N ASN A 9 -14.82 -1.93 23.32
CA ASN A 9 -15.55 -0.71 23.67
C ASN A 9 -14.96 0.50 22.92
N TYR A 10 -13.64 0.65 22.90
CA TYR A 10 -12.97 1.70 22.14
C TYR A 10 -13.26 1.58 20.63
N LEU A 11 -13.14 0.39 20.04
CA LEU A 11 -13.38 0.17 18.61
C LEU A 11 -14.84 0.40 18.21
N SER A 12 -15.79 0.17 19.12
CA SER A 12 -17.21 0.40 18.88
C SER A 12 -17.56 1.89 18.94
N SER A 13 -16.89 2.66 19.79
CA SER A 13 -17.10 4.10 19.93
C SER A 13 -16.49 4.96 18.82
N LYS A 14 -15.67 4.39 17.93
CA LYS A 14 -14.95 5.15 16.90
C LYS A 14 -15.37 4.74 15.49
N PRO A 15 -15.56 5.68 14.55
CA PRO A 15 -15.90 5.42 13.15
C PRO A 15 -14.65 4.96 12.35
N LEU A 16 -14.01 3.88 12.80
CA LEU A 16 -12.80 3.33 12.18
C LEU A 16 -13.14 2.35 11.06
N ARG A 17 -12.31 2.34 10.01
CA ARG A 17 -12.39 1.32 8.96
C ARG A 17 -12.10 -0.07 9.53
N ILE A 18 -12.74 -1.11 8.99
CA ILE A 18 -12.56 -2.51 9.42
C ILE A 18 -11.06 -2.89 9.47
N SER A 19 -10.30 -2.56 8.43
CA SER A 19 -8.85 -2.85 8.39
C SER A 19 -8.06 -2.15 9.50
N THR A 20 -8.52 -1.00 9.97
CA THR A 20 -7.92 -0.30 11.12
C THR A 20 -8.27 -1.03 12.41
N LYS A 21 -9.53 -1.42 12.59
CA LYS A 21 -9.99 -2.23 13.74
C LYS A 21 -9.21 -3.54 13.84
N ASP A 22 -8.97 -4.22 12.69
CA ASP A 22 -8.16 -5.46 12.66
C ASP A 22 -6.70 -5.20 13.06
N THR A 23 -6.12 -4.07 12.65
CA THR A 23 -4.76 -3.71 13.08
C THR A 23 -4.70 -3.52 14.60
N TYR A 24 -5.72 -2.93 15.19
CA TYR A 24 -5.81 -2.72 16.64
C TYR A 24 -5.93 -4.07 17.38
N ARG A 25 -6.86 -4.93 16.94
CA ARG A 25 -7.00 -6.29 17.52
C ARG A 25 -5.72 -7.10 17.39
N ARG A 26 -5.09 -7.06 16.22
CA ARG A 26 -3.82 -7.73 15.98
C ARG A 26 -2.70 -7.23 16.89
N THR A 27 -2.63 -5.92 17.15
CA THR A 27 -1.66 -5.34 18.08
C THR A 27 -1.81 -5.94 19.47
N PHE A 28 -3.00 -5.93 20.03
CA PHE A 28 -3.25 -6.49 21.37
C PHE A 28 -2.95 -8.00 21.43
N LYS A 29 -3.32 -8.74 20.38
CA LYS A 29 -3.02 -10.16 20.28
C LYS A 29 -1.52 -10.45 20.22
N VAL A 30 -0.77 -9.73 19.35
CA VAL A 30 0.68 -9.94 19.17
C VAL A 30 1.46 -9.58 20.45
N LEU A 31 0.99 -8.58 21.17
CA LEU A 31 1.61 -8.17 22.45
C LEU A 31 1.15 -9.03 23.64
N GLY A 32 0.22 -9.98 23.46
CA GLY A 32 -0.28 -10.84 24.53
C GLY A 32 -1.03 -10.08 25.61
N LEU A 33 -1.82 -9.04 25.22
CA LEU A 33 -2.49 -8.14 26.15
C LEU A 33 -3.99 -8.46 26.33
N LEU A 34 -4.58 -9.37 25.52
CA LEU A 34 -6.03 -9.56 25.46
C LEU A 34 -6.63 -10.05 26.78
N ASP A 35 -5.93 -10.94 27.49
CA ASP A 35 -6.41 -11.57 28.73
C ASP A 35 -5.98 -10.83 30.00
N MET A 36 -5.19 -9.76 29.84
CA MET A 36 -4.69 -8.94 30.96
C MET A 36 -5.78 -8.02 31.50
N ASP A 37 -5.83 -7.85 32.81
CA ASP A 37 -6.69 -6.82 33.40
C ASP A 37 -6.06 -5.43 33.23
N ILE A 38 -6.90 -4.41 33.06
CA ILE A 38 -6.45 -3.04 32.80
C ILE A 38 -5.67 -2.46 33.99
N GLU A 39 -5.96 -2.96 35.19
CA GLU A 39 -5.31 -2.57 36.44
C GLU A 39 -3.87 -3.14 36.51
N ASP A 40 -3.65 -4.32 35.95
CA ASP A 40 -2.36 -4.99 35.87
C ASP A 40 -1.50 -4.47 34.71
N PHE A 41 -2.06 -3.62 33.86
CA PHE A 41 -1.33 -3.10 32.70
C PHE A 41 -0.20 -2.14 33.11
N SER A 42 1.02 -2.56 32.81
CA SER A 42 2.24 -1.75 32.95
C SER A 42 2.70 -1.22 31.60
N ILE A 43 2.99 0.09 31.53
CA ILE A 43 3.58 0.73 30.34
C ILE A 43 4.94 0.15 30.05
N ASP A 44 5.76 -0.12 31.09
CA ASP A 44 7.10 -0.66 30.93
C ASP A 44 7.10 -2.10 30.39
N ASP A 45 6.12 -2.94 30.84
CA ASP A 45 5.94 -4.28 30.29
C ASP A 45 5.51 -4.21 28.82
N ALA A 46 4.53 -3.38 28.49
CA ALA A 46 4.10 -3.19 27.10
C ALA A 46 5.24 -2.67 26.21
N PHE A 47 6.03 -1.75 26.70
CA PHE A 47 7.20 -1.22 26.00
C PHE A 47 8.26 -2.32 25.78
N SER A 48 8.56 -3.12 26.81
CA SER A 48 9.46 -4.28 26.71
C SER A 48 9.00 -5.28 25.64
N ARG A 49 7.69 -5.58 25.60
CA ARG A 49 7.10 -6.48 24.57
C ARG A 49 7.23 -5.88 23.15
N ILE A 50 7.02 -4.57 22.99
CA ILE A 50 7.20 -3.88 21.71
C ILE A 50 8.66 -3.95 21.25
N GLN A 51 9.63 -3.78 22.14
CA GLN A 51 11.07 -3.81 21.81
C GLN A 51 11.53 -5.17 21.28
N LYS A 52 10.87 -6.27 21.65
CA LYS A 52 11.16 -7.62 21.13
C LYS A 52 10.76 -7.81 19.66
N ILE A 53 9.98 -6.89 19.09
CA ILE A 53 9.56 -6.95 17.69
C ILE A 53 10.71 -6.46 16.80
N PRO A 54 11.21 -7.27 15.83
CA PRO A 54 12.39 -6.91 15.06
C PRO A 54 12.19 -5.67 14.18
N ASN A 55 10.99 -5.52 13.57
CA ASN A 55 10.72 -4.46 12.60
C ASN A 55 10.34 -3.15 13.28
N HIS A 56 11.15 -2.11 13.07
CA HIS A 56 10.95 -0.78 13.64
C HIS A 56 9.59 -0.15 13.30
N ASN A 57 9.14 -0.24 12.05
CA ASN A 57 7.84 0.32 11.64
C ASN A 57 6.66 -0.41 12.30
N THR A 58 6.81 -1.71 12.54
CA THR A 58 5.82 -2.50 13.28
C THR A 58 5.80 -2.08 14.75
N ARG A 59 6.96 -1.89 15.38
CA ARG A 59 7.07 -1.34 16.75
C ARG A 59 6.33 -0.02 16.86
N ARG A 60 6.62 0.91 15.95
CA ARG A 60 5.96 2.22 15.90
C ARG A 60 4.44 2.10 15.77
N THR A 61 3.96 1.21 14.90
CA THR A 61 2.52 0.99 14.71
C THR A 61 1.87 0.49 16.01
N HIS A 62 2.48 -0.46 16.68
CA HIS A 62 1.97 -0.96 17.96
C HIS A 62 1.96 0.12 19.06
N SER A 63 2.99 0.95 19.13
CA SER A 63 3.02 2.08 20.06
C SER A 63 1.88 3.08 19.80
N ILE A 64 1.62 3.41 18.54
CA ILE A 64 0.52 4.30 18.14
C ILE A 64 -0.84 3.70 18.54
N VAL A 65 -1.04 2.41 18.29
CA VAL A 65 -2.30 1.72 18.63
C VAL A 65 -2.52 1.68 20.13
N LEU A 66 -1.50 1.31 20.91
CA LEU A 66 -1.63 1.31 22.39
C LEU A 66 -1.92 2.71 22.93
N ARG A 67 -1.22 3.72 22.44
CA ARG A 67 -1.47 5.10 22.82
C ARG A 67 -2.90 5.54 22.51
N ALA A 68 -3.43 5.16 21.34
CA ALA A 68 -4.79 5.51 20.95
C ALA A 68 -5.86 4.86 21.86
N VAL A 69 -5.67 3.59 22.24
CA VAL A 69 -6.64 2.82 23.01
C VAL A 69 -6.54 3.10 24.51
N LEU A 70 -5.33 3.24 25.04
CA LEU A 70 -5.08 3.36 26.48
C LEU A 70 -4.91 4.81 26.93
N GLY A 71 -5.01 5.76 26.00
CA GLY A 71 -4.83 7.19 26.28
C GLY A 71 -3.38 7.61 26.43
N GLU A 72 -3.18 8.90 26.73
CA GLU A 72 -1.87 9.45 27.02
C GLU A 72 -1.53 9.20 28.48
N ARG A 73 -0.89 8.08 28.77
CA ARG A 73 -0.41 7.78 30.12
C ARG A 73 0.99 8.36 30.33
N PRO A 74 1.33 8.87 31.53
CA PRO A 74 2.67 9.32 31.82
C PRO A 74 3.70 8.22 31.54
N GLY A 75 4.82 8.57 30.91
CA GLY A 75 5.89 7.61 30.57
C GLY A 75 5.71 6.85 29.25
N PHE A 76 4.51 6.88 28.62
CA PHE A 76 4.30 6.23 27.33
C PHE A 76 4.86 7.09 26.19
N LYS A 77 6.05 6.73 25.69
CA LYS A 77 6.69 7.44 24.58
C LYS A 77 6.46 6.70 23.28
N LEU A 78 6.03 7.44 22.23
CA LEU A 78 6.07 6.93 20.86
C LEU A 78 7.53 6.71 20.48
N LEU A 79 7.82 5.56 19.87
CA LEU A 79 9.15 5.32 19.33
C LEU A 79 9.45 6.35 18.23
N PRO A 80 10.62 6.97 18.23
CA PRO A 80 11.00 7.90 17.19
C PRO A 80 11.02 7.21 15.82
N ILE A 81 10.66 7.95 14.79
CA ILE A 81 10.89 7.50 13.42
C ILE A 81 12.37 7.68 13.17
N THR A 82 13.12 6.60 13.18
CA THR A 82 14.46 6.63 12.60
C THR A 82 14.31 6.79 11.09
N ALA A 83 15.03 7.77 10.53
CA ALA A 83 15.16 7.88 9.10
C ALA A 83 15.77 6.56 8.59
N THR A 84 14.96 5.76 7.91
CA THR A 84 15.49 4.60 7.20
C THR A 84 16.07 5.12 5.90
N LEU A 85 17.28 4.68 5.57
CA LEU A 85 17.83 4.89 4.23
C LEU A 85 16.80 4.44 3.19
N PRO A 86 16.65 5.17 2.08
CA PRO A 86 15.77 4.78 1.00
C PRO A 86 16.06 3.33 0.61
N LYS A 87 15.04 2.48 0.59
CA LYS A 87 15.21 1.09 0.19
C LYS A 87 15.46 1.07 -1.30
N HIS A 88 16.64 0.66 -1.72
CA HIS A 88 16.90 0.41 -3.14
C HIS A 88 16.01 -0.73 -3.62
N TRP A 89 15.25 -0.48 -4.70
CA TRP A 89 14.42 -1.48 -5.35
C TRP A 89 15.14 -1.94 -6.62
N ASP A 90 15.55 -3.17 -6.63
CA ASP A 90 15.94 -3.85 -7.86
C ASP A 90 14.65 -4.19 -8.62
N LEU A 91 14.33 -3.34 -9.60
CA LEU A 91 13.11 -3.49 -10.39
C LEU A 91 13.46 -4.21 -11.70
N PRO A 92 12.73 -5.28 -12.02
CA PRO A 92 12.89 -5.93 -13.32
C PRO A 92 12.59 -4.94 -14.47
N ASP A 93 13.17 -5.19 -15.64
CA ASP A 93 12.79 -4.49 -16.87
C ASP A 93 11.33 -4.77 -17.24
N GLU A 94 10.79 -3.97 -18.16
CA GLU A 94 9.39 -4.04 -18.53
C GLU A 94 9.02 -5.40 -19.14
N GLU A 95 9.85 -5.93 -20.02
CA GLU A 95 9.58 -7.17 -20.76
C GLU A 95 9.52 -8.36 -19.81
N THR A 96 10.50 -8.49 -18.92
CA THR A 96 10.57 -9.52 -17.87
C THR A 96 9.35 -9.43 -16.93
N LEU A 97 9.01 -8.22 -16.51
CA LEU A 97 7.90 -8.02 -15.58
C LEU A 97 6.54 -8.29 -16.24
N ARG A 98 6.37 -7.85 -17.49
CA ARG A 98 5.18 -8.11 -18.31
C ARG A 98 4.99 -9.61 -18.53
N TRP A 99 6.04 -10.31 -18.99
CA TRP A 99 6.00 -11.74 -19.16
C TRP A 99 5.56 -12.47 -17.88
N ALA A 100 6.15 -12.10 -16.74
CA ALA A 100 5.80 -12.73 -15.47
C ALA A 100 4.33 -12.46 -15.06
N VAL A 101 3.84 -11.24 -15.30
CA VAL A 101 2.45 -10.86 -15.02
C VAL A 101 1.49 -11.65 -15.89
N GLU A 102 1.79 -11.85 -17.18
CA GLU A 102 0.97 -12.59 -18.14
C GLU A 102 0.83 -14.09 -17.81
N GLN A 103 1.73 -14.65 -17.00
CA GLN A 103 1.58 -16.02 -16.45
C GLN A 103 0.49 -16.12 -15.38
N SER A 104 -0.15 -15.01 -15.01
CA SER A 104 -1.23 -14.93 -14.02
C SER A 104 -2.60 -14.91 -14.70
N ARG A 105 -3.56 -15.69 -14.19
CA ARG A 105 -4.97 -15.52 -14.59
C ARG A 105 -5.54 -14.12 -14.24
N TRP A 106 -4.86 -13.39 -13.34
CA TRP A 106 -5.23 -12.05 -12.90
C TRP A 106 -4.44 -10.95 -13.62
N TRP A 107 -3.82 -11.26 -14.75
CA TRP A 107 -2.94 -10.34 -15.47
C TRP A 107 -3.64 -9.00 -15.80
N LYS A 108 -4.92 -9.04 -16.12
CA LYS A 108 -5.71 -7.82 -16.41
C LYS A 108 -5.70 -6.82 -15.26
N ILE A 109 -5.91 -7.30 -14.01
CA ILE A 109 -5.86 -6.44 -12.82
C ILE A 109 -4.41 -5.99 -12.53
N LEU A 110 -3.46 -6.88 -12.72
CA LEU A 110 -2.04 -6.55 -12.53
C LEU A 110 -1.56 -5.49 -13.52
N TYR A 111 -2.08 -5.49 -14.75
CA TYR A 111 -1.82 -4.44 -15.73
C TYR A 111 -2.32 -3.06 -15.26
N LEU A 112 -3.46 -2.98 -14.61
CA LEU A 112 -3.93 -1.72 -14.01
C LEU A 112 -2.98 -1.23 -12.91
N CYS A 113 -2.37 -2.14 -12.14
CA CYS A 113 -1.34 -1.77 -11.18
C CYS A 113 -0.04 -1.32 -11.86
N MET A 114 0.36 -2.00 -12.96
CA MET A 114 1.60 -1.78 -13.67
C MET A 114 1.57 -0.54 -14.58
N TYR A 115 0.47 -0.28 -15.29
CA TYR A 115 0.39 0.74 -16.33
C TYR A 115 -0.53 1.93 -16.02
N ALA A 116 -1.34 1.84 -14.96
CA ALA A 116 -2.09 2.97 -14.42
C ALA A 116 -1.70 3.32 -12.98
N GLY A 117 -0.76 2.57 -12.39
CA GLY A 117 -0.28 2.79 -11.04
C GLY A 117 -1.36 2.65 -9.95
N LEU A 118 -2.41 1.85 -10.17
CA LEU A 118 -3.49 1.67 -9.20
C LEU A 118 -3.05 0.83 -7.99
N ARG A 119 -3.66 1.09 -6.84
CA ARG A 119 -3.57 0.16 -5.70
C ARG A 119 -4.41 -1.09 -6.01
N VAL A 120 -4.01 -2.25 -5.50
CA VAL A 120 -4.71 -3.52 -5.77
C VAL A 120 -6.21 -3.46 -5.51
N GLY A 121 -6.64 -2.87 -4.41
CA GLY A 121 -8.06 -2.73 -4.09
C GLY A 121 -8.80 -1.78 -5.03
N GLU A 122 -8.14 -0.77 -5.55
CA GLU A 122 -8.67 0.14 -6.58
C GLU A 122 -8.77 -0.58 -7.92
N ALA A 123 -7.70 -1.27 -8.34
CA ALA A 123 -7.66 -2.04 -9.58
C ALA A 123 -8.77 -3.11 -9.63
N CYS A 124 -9.00 -3.81 -8.52
CA CYS A 124 -10.11 -4.76 -8.40
C CYS A 124 -11.51 -4.12 -8.47
N ALA A 125 -11.64 -2.80 -8.31
CA ALA A 125 -12.92 -2.09 -8.29
C ALA A 125 -13.20 -1.30 -9.59
N ILE A 126 -12.27 -1.29 -10.54
CA ILE A 126 -12.43 -0.59 -11.82
C ILE A 126 -13.51 -1.25 -12.67
N ARG A 127 -14.28 -0.42 -13.36
CA ARG A 127 -15.25 -0.80 -14.38
C ARG A 127 -15.00 -0.04 -15.68
N PRO A 128 -15.37 -0.56 -16.83
CA PRO A 128 -15.28 0.16 -18.11
C PRO A 128 -15.91 1.55 -18.07
N THR A 129 -17.01 1.71 -17.33
CA THR A 129 -17.73 2.99 -17.14
C THR A 129 -16.94 4.06 -16.37
N ASP A 130 -15.86 3.68 -15.70
CA ASP A 130 -14.97 4.63 -15.00
C ASP A 130 -14.02 5.36 -15.96
N LEU A 131 -13.89 4.88 -17.19
CA LEU A 131 -13.06 5.53 -18.20
C LEU A 131 -13.84 6.65 -18.89
N LYS A 132 -13.25 7.86 -18.92
CA LYS A 132 -13.77 9.06 -19.59
C LYS A 132 -12.66 9.62 -20.49
N GLY A 133 -12.75 9.35 -21.80
CA GLY A 133 -11.62 9.58 -22.70
C GLY A 133 -10.41 8.74 -22.30
N ASN A 134 -9.27 9.38 -22.04
CA ASN A 134 -8.06 8.76 -21.52
C ASN A 134 -7.90 8.89 -19.99
N ARG A 135 -8.95 9.35 -19.28
CA ARG A 135 -8.95 9.51 -17.83
C ARG A 135 -9.76 8.41 -17.15
N LEU A 136 -9.08 7.63 -16.32
CA LEU A 136 -9.69 6.60 -15.48
C LEU A 136 -10.05 7.20 -14.12
N ILE A 137 -11.34 7.23 -13.80
CA ILE A 137 -11.86 7.76 -12.53
C ILE A 137 -11.73 6.69 -11.45
N VAL A 138 -10.99 7.00 -10.38
CA VAL A 138 -10.78 6.08 -9.25
C VAL A 138 -11.52 6.62 -8.03
N GLN A 139 -12.69 6.10 -7.77
CA GLN A 139 -13.59 6.55 -6.70
C GLN A 139 -13.87 5.48 -5.65
N ARG A 140 -13.58 4.21 -5.94
CA ARG A 140 -13.88 3.07 -5.08
C ARG A 140 -12.73 2.07 -5.04
N GLN A 141 -12.77 1.20 -4.05
CA GLN A 141 -11.82 0.10 -3.86
C GLN A 141 -12.53 -1.10 -3.23
N ILE A 142 -12.02 -2.30 -3.46
CA ILE A 142 -12.41 -3.50 -2.73
C ILE A 142 -11.39 -3.73 -1.62
N SER A 143 -11.88 -3.83 -0.38
CA SER A 143 -11.01 -4.10 0.77
C SER A 143 -10.48 -5.54 0.74
N GLN A 144 -9.52 -5.84 1.63
CA GLN A 144 -9.07 -7.23 1.85
C GLN A 144 -10.17 -8.17 2.33
N HIS A 145 -11.27 -7.62 2.86
CA HIS A 145 -12.46 -8.37 3.29
C HIS A 145 -13.51 -8.58 2.19
N GLY A 146 -13.23 -8.12 0.96
CA GLY A 146 -14.16 -8.18 -0.17
C GLY A 146 -15.24 -7.10 -0.15
N ILE A 147 -15.13 -6.09 0.71
CA ILE A 147 -16.13 -5.03 0.84
C ILE A 147 -15.79 -3.89 -0.12
N LEU A 148 -16.75 -3.54 -0.97
CA LEU A 148 -16.69 -2.34 -1.79
C LEU A 148 -16.86 -1.10 -0.91
N GLN A 149 -15.94 -0.16 -1.03
CA GLN A 149 -15.92 1.07 -0.24
C GLN A 149 -15.27 2.21 -1.03
N PRO A 150 -15.45 3.48 -0.64
CA PRO A 150 -14.75 4.60 -1.25
C PRO A 150 -13.23 4.40 -1.24
N ALA A 151 -12.56 4.82 -2.32
CA ALA A 151 -11.11 4.82 -2.38
C ALA A 151 -10.53 5.70 -1.26
N LYS A 152 -9.30 5.37 -0.81
CA LYS A 152 -8.61 6.22 0.20
C LYS A 152 -8.33 7.62 -0.34
N THR A 153 -8.09 7.71 -1.64
CA THR A 153 -7.86 8.96 -2.36
C THR A 153 -8.63 8.89 -3.66
N VAL A 154 -9.72 9.63 -3.73
CA VAL A 154 -10.54 9.77 -4.95
C VAL A 154 -9.81 10.68 -5.92
N GLY A 155 -9.96 10.42 -7.23
CA GLY A 155 -9.36 11.23 -8.29
C GLY A 155 -9.32 10.47 -9.61
N SER A 156 -8.61 11.05 -10.58
CA SER A 156 -8.42 10.43 -11.89
C SER A 156 -6.94 10.18 -12.17
N VAL A 157 -6.67 9.20 -13.02
CA VAL A 157 -5.36 8.93 -13.59
C VAL A 157 -5.47 8.96 -15.11
N VAL A 158 -4.45 9.46 -15.77
CA VAL A 158 -4.33 9.36 -17.24
C VAL A 158 -3.78 7.98 -17.57
N VAL A 159 -4.37 7.33 -18.54
CA VAL A 159 -3.93 6.00 -19.01
C VAL A 159 -3.49 6.09 -20.46
N PRO A 160 -2.50 5.28 -20.88
CA PRO A 160 -2.14 5.16 -22.30
C PRO A 160 -3.35 4.71 -23.14
N ASP A 161 -3.41 5.12 -24.40
CA ASP A 161 -4.56 4.83 -25.28
C ASP A 161 -4.86 3.34 -25.39
N TRP A 162 -3.82 2.51 -25.54
CA TRP A 162 -3.97 1.05 -25.59
C TRP A 162 -4.57 0.47 -24.30
N LEU A 163 -4.22 1.05 -23.13
CA LEU A 163 -4.79 0.60 -21.86
C LEU A 163 -6.25 1.08 -21.73
N GLY A 164 -6.56 2.25 -22.30
CA GLY A 164 -7.93 2.75 -22.39
C GLY A 164 -8.82 1.80 -23.20
N GLU A 165 -8.38 1.38 -24.37
CA GLU A 165 -9.10 0.38 -25.20
C GLU A 165 -9.21 -0.98 -24.48
N PHE A 166 -8.16 -1.41 -23.81
CA PHE A 166 -8.18 -2.61 -22.97
C PHE A 166 -9.26 -2.52 -21.88
N ILE A 167 -9.34 -1.38 -21.15
CA ILE A 167 -10.35 -1.17 -20.09
C ILE A 167 -11.77 -1.19 -20.66
N LYS A 168 -12.02 -0.58 -21.80
CA LYS A 168 -13.35 -0.59 -22.45
C LYS A 168 -13.86 -2.00 -22.74
N ASN A 169 -12.95 -2.89 -23.13
CA ASN A 169 -13.25 -4.27 -23.50
C ASN A 169 -13.15 -5.27 -22.33
N MET A 170 -12.95 -4.77 -21.09
CA MET A 170 -12.94 -5.62 -19.91
C MET A 170 -14.36 -6.04 -19.51
N ASP A 171 -14.54 -7.32 -19.18
CA ASP A 171 -15.74 -7.73 -18.46
C ASP A 171 -15.66 -7.21 -17.01
N ALA A 172 -16.57 -6.32 -16.64
CA ALA A 172 -16.62 -5.72 -15.31
C ALA A 172 -16.91 -6.75 -14.21
N ASN A 173 -17.46 -7.90 -14.55
CA ASN A 173 -17.84 -8.94 -13.58
C ASN A 173 -16.78 -10.02 -13.43
N GLU A 174 -15.78 -10.05 -14.28
CA GLU A 174 -14.76 -11.12 -14.35
C GLU A 174 -14.08 -11.45 -13.01
N TRP A 175 -14.00 -10.49 -12.07
CA TRP A 175 -13.34 -10.69 -10.76
C TRP A 175 -14.18 -10.27 -9.55
N TRP A 176 -15.38 -9.68 -9.75
CA TRP A 176 -16.26 -9.26 -8.64
C TRP A 176 -16.86 -10.45 -7.89
N GLU A 177 -17.08 -11.55 -8.55
CA GLU A 177 -17.70 -12.76 -8.01
C GLU A 177 -16.74 -13.54 -7.08
N GLU A 178 -15.47 -13.22 -7.05
CA GLU A 178 -14.44 -13.99 -6.34
C GLU A 178 -14.30 -13.67 -4.84
N GLY A 179 -15.23 -13.00 -4.22
CA GLY A 179 -15.26 -12.72 -2.77
C GLY A 179 -14.21 -11.72 -2.33
N LYS A 180 -12.99 -12.15 -1.99
CA LYS A 180 -11.90 -11.25 -1.52
C LYS A 180 -10.81 -11.07 -2.58
N PRO A 181 -11.09 -10.44 -3.74
CA PRO A 181 -10.20 -10.46 -4.88
C PRO A 181 -8.83 -9.82 -4.57
N SER A 182 -8.79 -8.72 -3.82
CA SER A 182 -7.53 -8.05 -3.48
C SER A 182 -6.60 -8.90 -2.60
N LEU A 183 -7.16 -9.67 -1.65
CA LEU A 183 -6.38 -10.59 -0.82
C LEU A 183 -5.94 -11.82 -1.62
N ARG A 184 -6.86 -12.40 -2.40
CA ARG A 184 -6.55 -13.56 -3.25
C ARG A 184 -5.46 -13.23 -4.26
N LEU A 185 -5.53 -12.06 -4.90
CA LEU A 185 -4.51 -11.59 -5.84
C LEU A 185 -3.16 -11.41 -5.16
N THR A 186 -3.10 -10.81 -3.98
CA THR A 186 -1.84 -10.66 -3.23
C THR A 186 -1.21 -12.01 -2.91
N ASN A 187 -2.00 -12.99 -2.45
CA ASN A 187 -1.53 -14.35 -2.18
C ASN A 187 -1.12 -15.08 -3.47
N HIS A 188 -1.85 -14.86 -4.57
CA HIS A 188 -1.50 -15.42 -5.87
C HIS A 188 -0.16 -14.88 -6.39
N CYS A 189 0.10 -13.59 -6.25
CA CYS A 189 1.37 -12.98 -6.64
C CYS A 189 2.58 -13.61 -5.94
N PHE A 190 2.44 -14.04 -4.69
CA PHE A 190 3.50 -14.78 -4.00
C PHE A 190 3.83 -16.11 -4.70
N LYS A 191 2.79 -16.87 -5.09
CA LYS A 191 2.95 -18.13 -5.83
C LYS A 191 3.50 -17.88 -7.24
N LEU A 192 3.02 -16.82 -7.90
CA LEU A 192 3.49 -16.39 -9.22
C LEU A 192 4.99 -16.07 -9.19
N SER A 193 5.44 -15.31 -8.20
CA SER A 193 6.85 -14.96 -8.04
C SER A 193 7.74 -16.20 -7.87
N LYS A 194 7.27 -17.20 -7.13
CA LYS A 194 7.98 -18.48 -7.01
C LYS A 194 8.02 -19.27 -8.32
N LYS A 195 6.93 -19.26 -9.09
CA LYS A 195 6.81 -19.96 -10.37
C LYS A 195 7.71 -19.35 -11.44
N THR A 196 7.75 -18.02 -11.52
CA THR A 196 8.45 -17.28 -12.59
C THR A 196 9.90 -16.94 -12.27
N GLY A 197 10.30 -17.01 -10.98
CA GLY A 197 11.57 -16.47 -10.51
C GLY A 197 11.60 -14.94 -10.44
N VAL A 198 10.56 -14.26 -10.94
CA VAL A 198 10.45 -12.80 -10.98
C VAL A 198 9.57 -12.33 -9.83
N LYS A 199 10.06 -11.39 -9.03
CA LYS A 199 9.27 -10.83 -7.93
C LYS A 199 8.12 -10.00 -8.48
N VAL A 200 6.89 -10.46 -8.28
CA VAL A 200 5.64 -9.77 -8.66
C VAL A 200 4.80 -9.54 -7.42
N THR A 201 4.46 -8.30 -7.14
CA THR A 201 3.43 -7.92 -6.18
C THR A 201 2.69 -6.69 -6.70
N PRO A 202 1.41 -6.49 -6.39
CA PRO A 202 0.68 -5.31 -6.85
C PRO A 202 1.34 -3.99 -6.42
N HIS A 203 1.99 -3.98 -5.25
CA HIS A 203 2.70 -2.81 -4.77
C HIS A 203 4.01 -2.57 -5.54
N LEU A 204 4.74 -3.64 -5.90
CA LEU A 204 5.93 -3.54 -6.73
C LEU A 204 5.58 -3.02 -8.12
N LEU A 205 4.48 -3.50 -8.74
CA LEU A 205 4.03 -3.03 -10.05
C LEU A 205 3.71 -1.53 -10.03
N ARG A 206 3.00 -1.07 -8.99
CA ARG A 206 2.74 0.36 -8.81
C ARG A 206 4.03 1.15 -8.55
N HIS A 207 5.00 0.60 -7.84
CA HIS A 207 6.30 1.23 -7.61
C HIS A 207 7.10 1.29 -8.90
N TRP A 208 7.08 0.23 -9.69
CA TRP A 208 7.67 0.19 -11.02
C TRP A 208 7.09 1.30 -11.92
N TYR A 209 5.76 1.44 -11.95
CA TYR A 209 5.09 2.53 -12.67
C TYR A 209 5.57 3.90 -12.22
N ALA A 210 5.65 4.13 -10.91
CA ALA A 210 6.13 5.39 -10.35
C ALA A 210 7.56 5.70 -10.79
N THR A 211 8.45 4.72 -10.71
CA THR A 211 9.86 4.84 -11.10
C THR A 211 9.99 5.11 -12.60
N HIS A 212 9.23 4.38 -13.42
CA HIS A 212 9.23 4.55 -14.87
C HIS A 212 8.73 5.96 -15.26
N LEU A 213 7.65 6.42 -14.66
CA LEU A 213 7.10 7.74 -14.93
C LEU A 213 8.03 8.88 -14.45
N ILE A 214 8.73 8.68 -13.32
CA ILE A 214 9.74 9.63 -12.84
C ILE A 214 10.90 9.73 -13.82
N LYS A 215 11.43 8.59 -14.28
CA LYS A 215 12.52 8.56 -15.29
C LYS A 215 12.13 9.27 -16.58
N ALA A 216 10.88 9.09 -17.03
CA ALA A 216 10.38 9.71 -18.26
C ALA A 216 10.09 11.21 -18.13
N THR A 217 9.70 11.71 -16.96
CA THR A 217 9.17 13.06 -16.78
C THR A 217 10.08 13.97 -15.98
N HIS A 218 10.98 13.42 -15.16
CA HIS A 218 11.79 14.16 -14.17
C HIS A 218 10.96 15.09 -13.28
N ASN A 219 9.66 14.79 -13.08
CA ASN A 219 8.72 15.66 -12.36
C ASN A 219 7.99 14.87 -11.26
N PRO A 220 8.47 14.92 -10.01
CA PRO A 220 7.86 14.19 -8.89
C PRO A 220 6.45 14.68 -8.55
N GLU A 221 6.10 15.95 -8.81
CA GLU A 221 4.76 16.46 -8.55
C GLU A 221 3.74 15.89 -9.55
N LEU A 222 4.11 15.77 -10.82
CA LEU A 222 3.28 15.11 -11.82
C LEU A 222 3.02 13.63 -11.41
N VAL A 223 4.07 12.92 -10.99
CA VAL A 223 3.95 11.53 -10.54
C VAL A 223 3.10 11.42 -9.27
N ARG A 224 3.25 12.34 -8.32
CA ARG A 224 2.41 12.42 -7.13
C ARG A 224 0.93 12.55 -7.47
N ARG A 225 0.58 13.45 -8.40
CA ARG A 225 -0.80 13.66 -8.87
C ARG A 225 -1.33 12.42 -9.58
N GLN A 226 -0.55 11.86 -10.48
CA GLN A 226 -0.88 10.67 -11.24
C GLN A 226 -1.10 9.46 -10.32
N LEU A 227 -0.28 9.27 -9.29
CA LEU A 227 -0.46 8.23 -8.29
C LEU A 227 -1.50 8.58 -7.22
N ARG A 228 -2.00 9.81 -7.17
CA ARG A 228 -2.93 10.27 -6.14
C ARG A 228 -2.36 10.06 -4.73
N HIS A 229 -1.04 10.39 -4.57
CA HIS A 229 -0.42 10.37 -3.25
C HIS A 229 -0.83 11.61 -2.46
N ALA A 230 -1.37 11.38 -1.24
CA ALA A 230 -1.75 12.48 -0.34
C ALA A 230 -0.52 13.28 0.15
N ARG A 231 0.65 12.64 0.24
CA ARG A 231 1.91 13.24 0.69
C ARG A 231 2.97 13.12 -0.39
N LEU A 232 3.74 14.19 -0.57
CA LEU A 232 4.83 14.24 -1.54
C LEU A 232 6.01 13.35 -1.13
N ASP A 233 6.26 13.20 0.18
CA ASP A 233 7.38 12.42 0.73
C ASP A 233 7.47 11.00 0.13
N THR A 234 6.32 10.36 -0.10
CA THR A 234 6.27 9.01 -0.69
C THR A 234 6.79 8.99 -2.12
N THR A 235 6.56 10.06 -2.89
CA THR A 235 7.02 10.18 -4.28
C THR A 235 8.47 10.63 -4.33
N LEU A 236 8.88 11.52 -3.43
CA LEU A 236 10.28 11.96 -3.32
C LEU A 236 11.23 10.82 -2.97
N GLN A 237 10.81 9.84 -2.16
CA GLN A 237 11.62 8.64 -1.90
C GLN A 237 11.91 7.83 -3.18
N VAL A 238 10.95 7.77 -4.12
CA VAL A 238 11.16 7.12 -5.43
C VAL A 238 12.07 7.98 -6.30
N TYR A 239 11.87 9.30 -6.30
CA TYR A 239 12.66 10.26 -7.06
C TYR A 239 14.14 10.23 -6.65
N ALA A 240 14.43 10.29 -5.35
CA ALA A 240 15.79 10.23 -4.83
C ALA A 240 16.56 8.95 -5.22
N GLN A 241 15.86 7.85 -5.46
CA GLN A 241 16.48 6.59 -5.93
C GLN A 241 16.85 6.64 -7.41
N VAL A 242 16.09 7.37 -8.21
CA VAL A 242 16.33 7.50 -9.66
C VAL A 242 17.47 8.46 -9.94
N GLU A 243 17.52 9.60 -9.24
CA GLU A 243 18.55 10.63 -9.48
C GLU A 243 19.92 10.26 -8.94
N SER A 244 20.03 9.41 -7.91
CA SER A 244 21.35 9.03 -7.38
C SER A 244 22.24 8.28 -8.39
N THR A 245 21.69 7.79 -9.48
CA THR A 245 22.42 7.10 -10.55
C THR A 245 22.90 8.01 -11.69
N ASP A 246 22.34 9.22 -11.84
CA ASP A 246 22.60 10.09 -12.99
C ASP A 246 23.02 11.52 -12.60
N LEU A 247 23.27 11.79 -11.31
CA LEU A 247 23.56 13.14 -10.83
C LEU A 247 24.80 13.75 -11.49
N ASP A 248 25.86 12.97 -11.69
CA ASP A 248 27.11 13.42 -12.33
C ASP A 248 26.85 13.85 -13.78
N ALA A 249 26.05 13.09 -14.51
CA ALA A 249 25.69 13.42 -15.89
C ALA A 249 24.82 14.69 -15.96
N LEU A 250 23.88 14.85 -15.04
CA LEU A 250 22.99 16.01 -14.96
C LEU A 250 23.77 17.30 -14.60
N VAL A 251 24.67 17.22 -13.60
CA VAL A 251 25.52 18.36 -13.21
C VAL A 251 26.41 18.78 -14.38
N ASN A 252 27.07 17.83 -15.05
CA ASN A 252 27.92 18.12 -16.20
C ASN A 252 27.13 18.67 -17.40
N ALA A 253 25.86 18.31 -17.56
CA ALA A 253 25.00 18.86 -18.61
C ALA A 253 24.52 20.28 -18.29
N ALA A 254 24.25 20.59 -17.03
CA ALA A 254 23.71 21.88 -16.58
C ALA A 254 24.74 23.01 -16.60
N PHE A 255 26.04 22.71 -16.53
CA PHE A 255 27.13 23.70 -16.40
C PHE A 255 28.18 23.56 -17.53
N LYS A 256 27.77 23.13 -18.71
CA LYS A 256 28.58 23.15 -19.93
C LYS A 256 28.65 24.51 -20.55
#